data_d70b5f91ed89e2ceebb643317406bb03
#
_entry.id   d70b5f91ed89e2ceebb643317406bb03
#
_cell.length_a   1.000
_cell.length_b   1.000
_cell.length_c   1.000
_cell.angle_alpha   90.00
_cell.angle_beta   90.00
_cell.angle_gamma   90.00
#
_symmetry.space_group_name_H-M   'P 1'
#
loop_
_entity.id
_entity.type
_entity.pdbx_description
1 polymer ?
#
loop_
_entity_poly.entity_id
_entity_poly.type
_entity_poly.pdbx_seq_one_letter_code
_entity_poly.pdbx_strand_id
1 'polypeptide(L)'
;MKKIFYILIPLVLLSCKSDAELAMERGIRLYDWNKLDEALNEFSKVKYLLDYDKNPSMETIELLAQAYFNLGITYAKMELYGQAEQEILQAISLLPNKEYRDVLELVQAKMIPVPNQ
;
A
#
# COMPACT_ATOMS: atom_id res chain seq x y z
N MET A 1 13.89 20.73 -35.80
CA MET A 1 13.92 21.22 -34.41
C MET A 1 12.56 21.45 -33.78
N LYS A 2 11.60 22.03 -34.55
CA LYS A 2 10.24 22.24 -34.01
C LYS A 2 9.48 20.95 -33.71
N LYS A 3 9.78 19.82 -34.37
CA LYS A 3 9.11 18.54 -34.19
C LYS A 3 9.46 17.85 -32.86
N ILE A 4 10.62 18.12 -32.31
CA ILE A 4 11.05 17.55 -31.01
C ILE A 4 10.28 18.19 -29.87
N PHE A 5 9.92 19.45 -29.99
CA PHE A 5 9.21 20.21 -28.99
C PHE A 5 7.79 19.67 -28.75
N TYR A 6 7.11 19.20 -29.79
CA TYR A 6 5.76 18.67 -29.70
C TYR A 6 5.68 17.27 -29.08
N ILE A 7 6.78 16.53 -29.11
CA ILE A 7 6.84 15.17 -28.52
C ILE A 7 7.01 15.23 -27.00
N LEU A 8 7.71 16.25 -26.49
CA LEU A 8 7.96 16.41 -25.04
C LEU A 8 6.71 16.81 -24.26
N ILE A 9 5.80 17.60 -24.85
CA ILE A 9 4.61 18.08 -24.18
C ILE A 9 3.65 16.95 -23.78
N PRO A 10 3.32 15.98 -24.66
CA PRO A 10 2.46 14.85 -24.26
C PRO A 10 3.07 13.97 -23.19
N LEU A 11 4.39 13.79 -23.16
CA LEU A 11 5.08 13.00 -22.15
C LEU A 11 4.99 13.64 -20.75
N VAL A 12 5.10 14.95 -20.67
CA VAL A 12 4.96 15.68 -19.42
C VAL A 12 3.53 15.57 -18.87
N LEU A 13 2.52 15.66 -19.76
CA LEU A 13 1.12 15.55 -19.36
C LEU A 13 0.75 14.13 -18.89
N LEU A 14 1.39 13.10 -19.45
CA LEU A 14 1.15 11.71 -19.06
C LEU A 14 1.80 11.33 -17.73
N SER A 15 2.70 12.16 -17.18
CA SER A 15 3.39 11.89 -15.94
C SER A 15 2.68 12.45 -14.70
N CYS A 16 1.51 13.09 -14.86
CA CYS A 16 0.73 13.61 -13.74
C CYS A 16 0.12 12.46 -12.94
N LYS A 17 0.45 12.40 -11.64
CA LYS A 17 -0.08 11.41 -10.69
C LYS A 17 -0.84 12.10 -9.59
N SER A 18 -1.84 11.41 -9.04
CA SER A 18 -2.58 11.92 -7.90
C SER A 18 -1.70 11.95 -6.64
N ASP A 19 -2.13 12.70 -5.64
CA ASP A 19 -1.43 12.76 -4.36
C ASP A 19 -1.37 11.38 -3.69
N ALA A 20 -2.43 10.58 -3.83
CA ALA A 20 -2.47 9.23 -3.28
C ALA A 20 -1.46 8.31 -3.98
N GLU A 21 -1.37 8.37 -5.30
CA GLU A 21 -0.38 7.58 -6.04
C GLU A 21 1.05 7.98 -5.68
N LEU A 22 1.32 9.27 -5.53
CA LEU A 22 2.63 9.75 -5.12
C LEU A 22 2.99 9.29 -3.71
N ALA A 23 2.02 9.33 -2.78
CA ALA A 23 2.24 8.84 -1.42
C ALA A 23 2.53 7.34 -1.42
N MET A 24 1.83 6.56 -2.24
CA MET A 24 2.08 5.13 -2.38
C MET A 24 3.52 4.88 -2.84
N GLU A 25 3.96 5.58 -3.87
CA GLU A 25 5.32 5.42 -4.40
C GLU A 25 6.39 5.79 -3.37
N ARG A 26 6.18 6.90 -2.65
CA ARG A 26 7.11 7.30 -1.59
C ARG A 26 7.17 6.26 -0.48
N GLY A 27 6.01 5.73 -0.08
CA GLY A 27 5.94 4.69 0.94
C GLY A 27 6.71 3.43 0.54
N ILE A 28 6.57 2.98 -0.70
CA ILE A 28 7.28 1.81 -1.21
C ILE A 28 8.80 2.03 -1.16
N ARG A 29 9.28 3.20 -1.60
CA ARG A 29 10.70 3.52 -1.54
C ARG A 29 11.23 3.55 -0.11
N LEU A 30 10.47 4.15 0.81
CA LEU A 30 10.85 4.22 2.22
C LEU A 30 10.90 2.82 2.84
N TYR A 31 9.94 1.97 2.50
CA TYR A 31 9.95 0.57 2.93
C TYR A 31 11.22 -0.15 2.44
N ASP A 32 11.55 0.02 1.16
CA ASP A 32 12.74 -0.60 0.56
C ASP A 32 14.04 -0.11 1.22
N TRP A 33 14.05 1.13 1.69
CA TRP A 33 15.20 1.70 2.42
C TRP A 33 15.16 1.39 3.92
N ASN A 34 14.25 0.55 4.36
CA ASN A 34 14.06 0.17 5.76
C ASN A 34 13.69 1.36 6.68
N LYS A 35 13.12 2.41 6.10
CA LYS A 35 12.56 3.55 6.84
C LYS A 35 11.09 3.28 7.13
N LEU A 36 10.84 2.34 8.04
CA LEU A 36 9.51 1.74 8.22
C LEU A 36 8.50 2.71 8.82
N ASP A 37 8.89 3.53 9.80
CA ASP A 37 7.98 4.52 10.39
C ASP A 37 7.54 5.55 9.35
N GLU A 38 8.46 6.01 8.53
CA GLU A 38 8.15 6.97 7.46
C GLU A 38 7.27 6.31 6.39
N ALA A 39 7.53 5.03 6.06
CA ALA A 39 6.70 4.28 5.12
C ALA A 39 5.25 4.17 5.64
N LEU A 40 5.06 3.86 6.94
CA LEU A 40 3.74 3.84 7.56
C LEU A 40 3.00 5.15 7.37
N ASN A 41 3.70 6.28 7.54
CA ASN A 41 3.10 7.59 7.37
C ASN A 41 2.61 7.82 5.94
N GLU A 42 3.41 7.43 4.95
CA GLU A 42 3.03 7.62 3.55
C GLU A 42 1.87 6.72 3.15
N PHE A 43 1.88 5.44 3.56
CA PHE A 43 0.75 4.53 3.29
C PHE A 43 -0.52 4.99 4.01
N SER A 44 -0.40 5.55 5.21
CA SER A 44 -1.54 6.11 5.93
C SER A 44 -2.14 7.32 5.23
N LYS A 45 -1.32 8.13 4.55
CA LYS A 45 -1.82 9.22 3.72
C LYS A 45 -2.73 8.73 2.61
N VAL A 46 -2.38 7.60 1.98
CA VAL A 46 -3.23 7.00 0.93
C VAL A 46 -4.61 6.66 1.50
N LYS A 47 -4.66 6.00 2.67
CA LYS A 47 -5.91 5.71 3.36
C LYS A 47 -6.70 7.00 3.60
N TYR A 48 -6.06 7.98 4.18
CA TYR A 48 -6.70 9.26 4.52
C TYR A 48 -7.29 9.96 3.30
N LEU A 49 -6.57 9.93 2.17
CA LEU A 49 -7.00 10.59 0.95
C LEU A 49 -8.14 9.87 0.23
N LEU A 50 -8.25 8.55 0.38
CA LEU A 50 -9.18 7.74 -0.43
C LEU A 50 -10.36 7.16 0.35
N ASP A 51 -10.25 7.00 1.66
CA ASP A 51 -11.20 6.21 2.46
C ASP A 51 -12.59 6.87 2.60
N TYR A 52 -12.70 8.16 2.36
CA TYR A 52 -13.97 8.88 2.49
C TYR A 52 -14.83 8.88 1.22
N ASP A 53 -14.33 8.34 0.12
CA ASP A 53 -15.07 8.32 -1.14
C ASP A 53 -16.25 7.34 -1.03
N LYS A 54 -17.47 7.85 -1.20
CA LYS A 54 -18.69 7.05 -1.06
C LYS A 54 -18.95 6.16 -2.27
N ASN A 55 -18.42 6.53 -3.45
CA ASN A 55 -18.58 5.77 -4.69
C ASN A 55 -17.22 5.60 -5.36
N PRO A 56 -16.32 4.84 -4.74
CA PRO A 56 -14.97 4.70 -5.29
C PRO A 56 -14.97 3.92 -6.61
N SER A 57 -14.12 4.36 -7.54
CA SER A 57 -13.86 3.60 -8.75
C SER A 57 -13.09 2.33 -8.39
N MET A 58 -13.03 1.37 -9.33
CA MET A 58 -12.24 0.16 -9.11
C MET A 58 -10.76 0.51 -8.88
N GLU A 59 -10.23 1.50 -9.60
CA GLU A 59 -8.85 1.95 -9.41
C GLU A 59 -8.62 2.47 -7.99
N THR A 60 -9.57 3.23 -7.44
CA THR A 60 -9.50 3.72 -6.07
C THR A 60 -9.53 2.57 -5.06
N ILE A 61 -10.40 1.57 -5.29
CA ILE A 61 -10.50 0.39 -4.43
C ILE A 61 -9.19 -0.39 -4.44
N GLU A 62 -8.61 -0.60 -5.62
CA GLU A 62 -7.33 -1.30 -5.76
C GLU A 62 -6.20 -0.57 -5.03
N LEU A 63 -6.12 0.74 -5.20
CA LEU A 63 -5.08 1.55 -4.56
C LEU A 63 -5.25 1.57 -3.04
N LEU A 64 -6.49 1.68 -2.57
CA LEU A 64 -6.79 1.66 -1.13
C LEU A 64 -6.47 0.29 -0.53
N ALA A 65 -6.87 -0.80 -1.20
CA ALA A 65 -6.55 -2.15 -0.74
C ALA A 65 -5.03 -2.36 -0.68
N GLN A 66 -4.31 -1.89 -1.67
CA GLN A 66 -2.85 -1.97 -1.69
C GLN A 66 -2.22 -1.19 -0.53
N ALA A 67 -2.78 -0.03 -0.19
CA ALA A 67 -2.30 0.76 0.94
C ALA A 67 -2.47 0.01 2.26
N TYR A 68 -3.63 -0.61 2.48
CA TYR A 68 -3.85 -1.44 3.66
C TYR A 68 -2.89 -2.64 3.69
N PHE A 69 -2.71 -3.29 2.56
CA PHE A 69 -1.78 -4.42 2.48
C PHE A 69 -0.35 -3.99 2.77
N ASN A 70 0.10 -2.87 2.19
CA ASN A 70 1.45 -2.34 2.42
C ASN A 70 1.66 -1.91 3.87
N LEU A 71 0.63 -1.37 4.53
CA LEU A 71 0.68 -1.13 5.97
C LEU A 71 0.87 -2.44 6.73
N GLY A 72 0.13 -3.47 6.33
CA GLY A 72 0.24 -4.78 6.96
C GLY A 72 1.63 -5.37 6.85
N ILE A 73 2.22 -5.39 5.65
CA ILE A 73 3.58 -5.94 5.49
C ILE A 73 4.62 -5.09 6.20
N THR A 74 4.39 -3.78 6.30
CA THR A 74 5.31 -2.89 7.03
C THR A 74 5.27 -3.20 8.53
N TYR A 75 4.06 -3.34 9.10
CA TYR A 75 3.92 -3.75 10.49
C TYR A 75 4.53 -5.14 10.75
N ALA A 76 4.33 -6.08 9.82
CA ALA A 76 4.92 -7.42 9.95
C ALA A 76 6.45 -7.37 9.97
N LYS A 77 7.05 -6.51 9.16
CA LYS A 77 8.50 -6.31 9.14
C LYS A 77 8.99 -5.72 10.47
N MET A 78 8.14 -4.96 11.15
CA MET A 78 8.41 -4.42 12.49
C MET A 78 8.07 -5.43 13.60
N GLU A 79 7.65 -6.63 13.25
CA GLU A 79 7.20 -7.69 14.16
C GLU A 79 5.95 -7.33 14.96
N LEU A 80 5.16 -6.38 14.47
CA LEU A 80 3.89 -5.98 15.03
C LEU A 80 2.76 -6.76 14.35
N TYR A 81 2.71 -8.05 14.62
CA TYR A 81 1.87 -8.99 13.87
C TYR A 81 0.37 -8.78 14.07
N GLY A 82 -0.06 -8.37 15.26
CA GLY A 82 -1.48 -8.06 15.50
C GLY A 82 -1.97 -6.89 14.64
N GLN A 83 -1.19 -5.84 14.55
CA GLN A 83 -1.49 -4.69 13.70
C GLN A 83 -1.41 -5.07 12.23
N ALA A 84 -0.41 -5.89 11.86
CA ALA A 84 -0.29 -6.40 10.49
C ALA A 84 -1.54 -7.17 10.08
N GLU A 85 -2.02 -8.07 10.91
CA GLU A 85 -3.23 -8.85 10.65
C GLU A 85 -4.43 -7.95 10.37
N GLN A 86 -4.64 -6.94 11.20
CA GLN A 86 -5.78 -6.03 11.06
C GLN A 86 -5.75 -5.29 9.72
N GLU A 87 -4.59 -4.80 9.32
CA GLU A 87 -4.46 -4.07 8.05
C GLU A 87 -4.66 -4.99 6.85
N ILE A 88 -4.12 -6.21 6.89
CA ILE A 88 -4.28 -7.16 5.78
C ILE A 88 -5.74 -7.60 5.66
N LEU A 89 -6.44 -7.80 6.79
CA LEU A 89 -7.87 -8.12 6.75
C LEU A 89 -8.68 -6.99 6.10
N GLN A 90 -8.33 -5.74 6.34
CA GLN A 90 -8.97 -4.62 5.66
C GLN A 90 -8.74 -4.66 4.14
N ALA A 91 -7.51 -4.96 3.73
CA ALA A 91 -7.20 -5.10 2.30
C ALA A 91 -8.06 -6.18 1.65
N ILE A 92 -8.17 -7.33 2.29
CA ILE A 92 -8.98 -8.46 1.79
C ILE A 92 -10.46 -8.10 1.72
N SER A 93 -10.97 -7.36 2.71
CA SER A 93 -12.37 -6.95 2.71
C SER A 93 -12.72 -6.03 1.54
N LEU A 94 -11.74 -5.21 1.10
CA LEU A 94 -11.93 -4.32 -0.04
C LEU A 94 -11.78 -5.05 -1.37
N LEU A 95 -10.77 -5.91 -1.47
CA LEU A 95 -10.44 -6.60 -2.71
C LEU A 95 -9.90 -7.99 -2.37
N PRO A 96 -10.70 -9.05 -2.51
CA PRO A 96 -10.21 -10.43 -2.31
C PRO A 96 -9.06 -10.72 -3.28
N ASN A 97 -7.92 -11.11 -2.75
CA ASN A 97 -6.69 -11.29 -3.50
C ASN A 97 -5.91 -12.46 -2.88
N LYS A 98 -5.44 -13.38 -3.71
CA LYS A 98 -4.72 -14.57 -3.23
C LYS A 98 -3.43 -14.18 -2.50
N GLU A 99 -2.68 -13.22 -3.04
CA GLU A 99 -1.44 -12.76 -2.41
C GLU A 99 -1.70 -12.21 -1.00
N TYR A 100 -2.77 -11.43 -0.84
CA TYR A 100 -3.14 -10.89 0.47
C TYR A 100 -3.45 -11.99 1.47
N ARG A 101 -4.19 -13.02 1.03
CA ARG A 101 -4.52 -14.17 1.88
C ARG A 101 -3.29 -14.97 2.26
N ASP A 102 -2.40 -15.20 1.31
CA ASP A 102 -1.17 -15.96 1.56
C ASP A 102 -0.31 -15.24 2.62
N VAL A 103 -0.16 -13.92 2.52
CA VAL A 103 0.59 -13.14 3.50
C VAL A 103 -0.14 -13.12 4.85
N LEU A 104 -1.46 -13.05 4.86
CA LEU A 104 -2.25 -13.14 6.10
C LEU A 104 -1.94 -14.43 6.86
N GLU A 105 -1.91 -15.56 6.15
CA GLU A 105 -1.59 -16.86 6.77
C GLU A 105 -0.19 -16.85 7.39
N LEU A 106 0.79 -16.26 6.69
CA LEU A 106 2.15 -16.15 7.21
C LEU A 106 2.21 -15.30 8.48
N VAL A 107 1.48 -14.18 8.51
CA VAL A 107 1.42 -13.30 9.67
C VAL A 107 0.75 -14.01 10.84
N GLN A 108 -0.37 -14.68 10.59
CA GLN A 108 -1.09 -15.43 11.63
C GLN A 108 -0.24 -16.55 12.22
N ALA A 109 0.56 -17.21 11.37
CA ALA A 109 1.48 -18.25 11.85
C ALA A 109 2.51 -17.71 12.85
N LYS A 110 2.92 -16.45 12.67
CA LYS A 110 3.85 -15.80 13.61
C LYS A 110 3.21 -15.45 14.96
N MET A 111 1.89 -15.38 15.01
CA MET A 111 1.16 -15.05 16.23
C MET A 111 0.92 -16.27 17.12
N ILE A 112 1.06 -17.47 16.59
CA ILE A 112 0.85 -18.71 17.35
C ILE A 112 2.07 -18.97 18.22
N PRO A 113 1.91 -19.13 19.56
CA PRO A 113 3.04 -19.48 20.43
C PRO A 113 3.63 -20.84 20.03
N VAL A 114 4.95 -20.93 19.97
CA VAL A 114 5.63 -22.20 19.71
C VAL A 114 5.50 -23.07 20.98
N PRO A 115 4.87 -24.25 20.89
CA PRO A 115 4.75 -25.10 22.05
C PRO A 115 6.10 -25.64 22.51
N ASN A 116 6.35 -25.62 23.78
CA ASN A 116 7.53 -26.23 24.44
C ASN A 116 8.89 -25.56 24.15
N GLN A 117 8.92 -24.26 24.24
CA GLN A 117 10.21 -23.57 24.37
C GLN A 117 10.49 -23.06 25.77
#